data_f5cd753d34fd59a61f11e01af8ed1bb6
#
_entry.id   f5cd753d34fd59a61f11e01af8ed1bb6
#
_cell.length_a   1.000
_cell.length_b   1.000
_cell.length_c   1.000
_cell.angle_alpha   90.00
_cell.angle_beta   90.00
_cell.angle_gamma   90.00
#
_symmetry.space_group_name_H-M   'P 1'
#
loop_
_entity.id
_entity.type
_entity.pdbx_description
1 polymer ?
#
loop_
_entity_poly.entity_id
_entity_poly.type
_entity_poly.pdbx_seq_one_letter_code
_entity_poly.pdbx_strand_id
1 'polypeptide(L)'
;MRFLHTSDWHLGKSLKGRSRIEEHESALLEILDIAQCEKVDSVLITGDIFDSQAPPPEAERLAFNFFSRLRELSITGVVIAGNHDHPKRLAAIRDVLKLLDIHVRPYPARPEDGGMIEIDTNGEKARIAVLPFLTAGRIEDATTLMGPEVERYQAYSERISAMCEVLTASFSSTTINILLAHMFVDGCETSRSEREIHIAKPYAVSPQRFPSKAHYIALGHLHRPQEISAPSPTLYAGSILQLDFGEREQKKRVVIIDAHPGKPATIESYPLTSGRQLTEVICTLPELQARAETFGDDWLRVTLKVDKPVPGMAETVHKIVPNTLEVRLEYPRAESAPFEAAGSNPIELFSHFYKQRWAAEPPQEITKLFGTLYEEALLTDATD
;
A
#
# COMPACT_ATOMS: atom_id res chain seq x y z
N MET A 1 27.25 9.53 -3.30
CA MET A 1 25.92 10.19 -3.18
C MET A 1 25.03 9.40 -2.23
N ARG A 2 24.22 10.11 -1.46
CA ARG A 2 23.24 9.50 -0.54
C ARG A 2 21.80 9.63 -1.05
N PHE A 3 21.04 8.56 -0.98
CA PHE A 3 19.65 8.52 -1.40
C PHE A 3 18.78 8.03 -0.24
N LEU A 4 17.56 8.57 -0.15
CA LEU A 4 16.52 8.04 0.74
C LEU A 4 15.44 7.39 -0.12
N HIS A 5 15.11 6.13 0.12
CA HIS A 5 14.02 5.41 -0.53
C HIS A 5 12.81 5.31 0.40
N THR A 6 11.67 5.77 -0.08
CA THR A 6 10.35 5.70 0.55
C THR A 6 9.29 5.31 -0.49
N SER A 7 8.18 4.72 -0.06
CA SER A 7 7.13 4.21 -0.94
C SER A 7 5.76 4.15 -0.26
N ASP A 8 4.73 3.93 -1.06
CA ASP A 8 3.40 3.50 -0.62
C ASP A 8 2.87 4.37 0.53
N TRP A 9 2.87 5.69 0.30
CA TRP A 9 2.41 6.68 1.28
C TRP A 9 0.92 6.61 1.54
N HIS A 10 0.14 6.32 0.48
CA HIS A 10 -1.31 6.26 0.52
C HIS A 10 -1.96 7.46 1.22
N LEU A 11 -1.50 8.67 0.90
CA LEU A 11 -2.04 9.91 1.47
C LEU A 11 -3.55 9.99 1.21
N GLY A 12 -4.29 10.29 2.27
CA GLY A 12 -5.75 10.33 2.24
C GLY A 12 -6.42 9.01 2.61
N LYS A 13 -5.67 7.93 2.87
CA LYS A 13 -6.22 6.68 3.37
C LYS A 13 -6.87 6.86 4.73
N SER A 14 -8.09 6.37 4.86
CA SER A 14 -8.78 6.22 6.13
C SER A 14 -8.71 4.79 6.65
N LEU A 15 -8.71 4.63 7.97
CA LEU A 15 -8.78 3.32 8.61
C LEU A 15 -10.13 3.18 9.33
N LYS A 16 -10.99 2.26 8.84
CA LYS A 16 -12.34 2.05 9.39
C LYS A 16 -13.15 3.36 9.53
N GLY A 17 -13.05 4.23 8.51
CA GLY A 17 -13.74 5.52 8.48
C GLY A 17 -13.07 6.66 9.27
N ARG A 18 -11.95 6.40 9.93
CA ARG A 18 -11.16 7.44 10.61
C ARG A 18 -10.08 7.99 9.69
N SER A 19 -10.03 9.32 9.55
CA SER A 19 -8.95 9.99 8.82
C SER A 19 -7.62 9.77 9.53
N ARG A 20 -6.55 9.60 8.73
CA ARG A 20 -5.18 9.45 9.23
C ARG A 20 -4.27 10.56 8.72
N ILE A 21 -4.85 11.69 8.31
CA ILE A 21 -4.12 12.79 7.66
C ILE A 21 -3.02 13.38 8.58
N GLU A 22 -3.29 13.48 9.89
CA GLU A 22 -2.31 13.97 10.88
C GLU A 22 -1.14 12.98 11.08
N GLU A 23 -1.44 11.68 11.03
CA GLU A 23 -0.40 10.65 11.11
C GLU A 23 0.47 10.65 9.85
N HIS A 24 -0.13 10.83 8.67
CA HIS A 24 0.63 10.99 7.43
C HIS A 24 1.51 12.24 7.45
N GLU A 25 0.99 13.37 7.95
CA GLU A 25 1.77 14.61 8.09
C GLU A 25 2.98 14.39 8.99
N SER A 26 2.78 13.76 10.16
CA SER A 26 3.86 13.44 11.09
C SER A 26 4.91 12.51 10.48
N ALA A 27 4.49 11.47 9.75
CA ALA A 27 5.40 10.55 9.08
C ALA A 27 6.21 11.23 7.97
N LEU A 28 5.59 12.10 7.17
CA LEU A 28 6.30 12.86 6.14
C LEU A 28 7.31 13.86 6.74
N LEU A 29 6.99 14.48 7.87
CA LEU A 29 7.93 15.34 8.58
C LEU A 29 9.12 14.54 9.13
N GLU A 30 8.89 13.38 9.74
CA GLU A 30 9.94 12.46 10.20
C GLU A 30 10.85 12.04 9.04
N ILE A 31 10.30 11.74 7.85
CA ILE A 31 11.09 11.42 6.66
C ILE A 31 11.98 12.60 6.22
N LEU A 32 11.47 13.84 6.27
CA LEU A 32 12.25 15.04 5.96
C LEU A 32 13.37 15.25 6.96
N ASP A 33 13.12 15.05 8.26
CA ASP A 33 14.11 15.16 9.32
C ASP A 33 15.23 14.12 9.13
N ILE A 34 14.89 12.87 8.82
CA ILE A 34 15.86 11.82 8.49
C ILE A 34 16.69 12.24 7.26
N ALA A 35 16.03 12.71 6.19
CA ALA A 35 16.72 13.12 4.97
C ALA A 35 17.72 14.26 5.23
N GLN A 36 17.36 15.23 6.07
CA GLN A 36 18.21 16.35 6.45
C GLN A 36 19.38 15.89 7.35
N CYS A 37 19.10 15.08 8.38
CA CYS A 37 20.11 14.58 9.32
C CYS A 37 21.16 13.73 8.60
N GLU A 38 20.71 12.87 7.68
CA GLU A 38 21.56 11.98 6.89
C GLU A 38 22.20 12.66 5.67
N LYS A 39 21.92 13.95 5.46
CA LYS A 39 22.47 14.75 4.34
C LYS A 39 22.23 14.07 3.00
N VAL A 40 20.99 13.71 2.75
CA VAL A 40 20.55 13.01 1.55
C VAL A 40 20.62 13.95 0.34
N ASP A 41 21.20 13.48 -0.76
CA ASP A 41 21.25 14.22 -2.04
C ASP A 41 19.93 14.10 -2.81
N SER A 42 19.26 12.94 -2.71
CA SER A 42 18.00 12.70 -3.43
C SER A 42 17.06 11.76 -2.68
N VAL A 43 15.74 12.04 -2.76
CA VAL A 43 14.67 11.18 -2.26
C VAL A 43 14.02 10.44 -3.41
N LEU A 44 13.98 9.10 -3.31
CA LEU A 44 13.40 8.17 -4.28
C LEU A 44 12.04 7.71 -3.78
N ILE A 45 10.97 8.08 -4.51
CA ILE A 45 9.58 7.77 -4.14
C ILE A 45 9.03 6.78 -5.17
N THR A 46 8.87 5.54 -4.76
CA THR A 46 8.54 4.42 -5.65
C THR A 46 7.04 4.18 -5.82
N GLY A 47 6.24 5.25 -5.85
CA GLY A 47 4.81 5.20 -6.21
C GLY A 47 3.86 5.11 -5.02
N ASP A 48 2.57 5.04 -5.36
CA ASP A 48 1.43 5.07 -4.44
C ASP A 48 1.52 6.23 -3.43
N ILE A 49 1.69 7.44 -3.99
CA ILE A 49 1.67 8.69 -3.22
C ILE A 49 0.29 8.87 -2.59
N PHE A 50 -0.76 8.64 -3.36
CA PHE A 50 -2.14 8.81 -2.94
C PHE A 50 -2.86 7.47 -2.82
N ASP A 51 -3.82 7.37 -1.88
CA ASP A 51 -4.64 6.15 -1.71
C ASP A 51 -5.64 5.93 -2.85
N SER A 52 -6.01 6.98 -3.56
CA SER A 52 -6.96 6.93 -4.66
C SER A 52 -6.60 7.86 -5.81
N GLN A 53 -7.15 7.58 -6.99
CA GLN A 53 -6.96 8.40 -8.19
C GLN A 53 -7.55 9.82 -8.08
N ALA A 54 -8.46 10.05 -7.13
CA ALA A 54 -9.03 11.34 -6.78
C ALA A 54 -8.78 11.63 -5.29
N PRO A 55 -7.55 12.00 -4.92
CA PRO A 55 -7.20 12.25 -3.53
C PRO A 55 -7.96 13.47 -2.98
N PRO A 56 -8.26 13.49 -1.68
CA PRO A 56 -8.82 14.68 -1.05
C PRO A 56 -7.78 15.81 -1.02
N PRO A 57 -8.23 17.09 -1.00
CA PRO A 57 -7.34 18.25 -1.03
C PRO A 57 -6.28 18.26 0.06
N GLU A 58 -6.60 17.75 1.24
CA GLU A 58 -5.67 17.65 2.37
C GLU A 58 -4.50 16.72 2.06
N ALA A 59 -4.76 15.61 1.36
CA ALA A 59 -3.71 14.67 0.93
C ALA A 59 -2.78 15.32 -0.11
N GLU A 60 -3.35 16.06 -1.08
CA GLU A 60 -2.55 16.81 -2.06
C GLU A 60 -1.69 17.88 -1.38
N ARG A 61 -2.27 18.61 -0.42
CA ARG A 61 -1.55 19.61 0.36
C ARG A 61 -0.33 19.00 1.06
N LEU A 62 -0.47 17.82 1.67
CA LEU A 62 0.66 17.13 2.32
C LEU A 62 1.78 16.78 1.33
N ALA A 63 1.43 16.20 0.17
CA ALA A 63 2.41 15.85 -0.86
C ALA A 63 3.15 17.09 -1.37
N PHE A 64 2.44 18.18 -1.68
CA PHE A 64 3.07 19.40 -2.18
C PHE A 64 3.91 20.13 -1.12
N ASN A 65 3.49 20.10 0.15
CA ASN A 65 4.29 20.61 1.25
C ASN A 65 5.61 19.83 1.37
N PHE A 66 5.56 18.49 1.30
CA PHE A 66 6.75 17.65 1.32
C PHE A 66 7.70 18.00 0.17
N PHE A 67 7.22 18.13 -1.07
CA PHE A 67 8.03 18.49 -2.22
C PHE A 67 8.63 19.89 -2.10
N SER A 68 7.88 20.85 -1.56
CA SER A 68 8.38 22.21 -1.29
C SER A 68 9.50 22.19 -0.26
N ARG A 69 9.36 21.39 0.79
CA ARG A 69 10.40 21.23 1.83
C ARG A 69 11.65 20.55 1.28
N LEU A 70 11.55 19.56 0.39
CA LEU A 70 12.72 19.00 -0.30
C LEU A 70 13.49 20.09 -1.05
N ARG A 71 12.77 20.96 -1.77
CA ARG A 71 13.39 22.10 -2.48
C ARG A 71 14.12 23.06 -1.53
N GLU A 72 13.51 23.39 -0.40
CA GLU A 72 14.13 24.25 0.62
C GLU A 72 15.41 23.62 1.19
N LEU A 73 15.44 22.30 1.33
CA LEU A 73 16.60 21.53 1.77
C LEU A 73 17.62 21.27 0.66
N SER A 74 17.34 21.70 -0.58
CA SER A 74 18.17 21.42 -1.77
C SER A 74 18.33 19.93 -2.06
N ILE A 75 17.30 19.14 -1.79
CA ILE A 75 17.23 17.69 -2.04
C ILE A 75 16.41 17.44 -3.29
N THR A 76 16.97 16.74 -4.27
CA THR A 76 16.26 16.35 -5.51
C THR A 76 15.25 15.24 -5.23
N GLY A 77 14.04 15.35 -5.76
CA GLY A 77 13.03 14.29 -5.69
C GLY A 77 12.89 13.50 -7.00
N VAL A 78 12.82 12.17 -6.92
CA VAL A 78 12.48 11.30 -8.05
C VAL A 78 11.24 10.51 -7.70
N VAL A 79 10.19 10.66 -8.50
CA VAL A 79 8.84 10.13 -8.22
C VAL A 79 8.34 9.34 -9.41
N ILE A 80 7.88 8.11 -9.19
CA ILE A 80 7.15 7.32 -10.18
C ILE A 80 5.69 7.12 -9.73
N ALA A 81 4.79 6.85 -10.68
CA ALA A 81 3.40 6.52 -10.36
C ALA A 81 3.28 5.05 -9.90
N GLY A 82 2.51 4.81 -8.85
CA GLY A 82 2.06 3.49 -8.44
C GLY A 82 0.68 3.11 -9.04
N ASN A 83 0.07 2.03 -8.52
CA ASN A 83 -1.22 1.55 -9.02
C ASN A 83 -2.43 2.28 -8.42
N HIS A 84 -2.25 3.03 -7.34
CA HIS A 84 -3.27 3.91 -6.77
C HIS A 84 -3.23 5.31 -7.35
N ASP A 85 -2.10 5.77 -7.85
CA ASP A 85 -1.94 7.09 -8.43
C ASP A 85 -2.69 7.24 -9.76
N HIS A 86 -3.04 8.48 -10.12
CA HIS A 86 -3.61 8.81 -11.41
C HIS A 86 -2.52 9.37 -12.34
N PRO A 87 -1.99 8.59 -13.31
CA PRO A 87 -0.84 9.03 -14.11
C PRO A 87 -1.07 10.34 -14.88
N LYS A 88 -2.29 10.56 -15.44
CA LYS A 88 -2.62 11.82 -16.13
C LYS A 88 -2.59 13.03 -15.21
N ARG A 89 -3.02 12.87 -13.95
CA ARG A 89 -2.98 13.93 -12.93
C ARG A 89 -1.55 14.28 -12.56
N LEU A 90 -0.71 13.28 -12.31
CA LEU A 90 0.73 13.48 -12.07
C LEU A 90 1.43 14.12 -13.27
N ALA A 91 1.08 13.71 -14.50
CA ALA A 91 1.61 14.33 -15.70
C ALA A 91 1.23 15.81 -15.83
N ALA A 92 0.02 16.19 -15.44
CA ALA A 92 -0.46 17.57 -15.54
C ALA A 92 0.33 18.55 -14.64
N ILE A 93 0.86 18.07 -13.51
CA ILE A 93 1.61 18.89 -12.55
C ILE A 93 3.14 18.71 -12.67
N ARG A 94 3.60 17.82 -13.56
CA ARG A 94 5.02 17.46 -13.71
C ARG A 94 5.93 18.66 -13.93
N ASP A 95 5.53 19.58 -14.80
CA ASP A 95 6.36 20.73 -15.15
C ASP A 95 6.44 21.76 -14.01
N VAL A 96 5.38 21.85 -13.19
CA VAL A 96 5.40 22.66 -11.95
C VAL A 96 6.31 22.02 -10.91
N LEU A 97 6.22 20.71 -10.70
CA LEU A 97 7.07 19.99 -9.75
C LEU A 97 8.54 20.01 -10.15
N LYS A 98 8.83 20.07 -11.46
CA LYS A 98 10.20 20.24 -11.95
C LYS A 98 10.85 21.57 -11.48
N LEU A 99 10.07 22.63 -11.26
CA LEU A 99 10.57 23.88 -10.69
C LEU A 99 11.03 23.71 -9.23
N LEU A 100 10.51 22.72 -8.55
CA LEU A 100 10.91 22.31 -7.20
C LEU A 100 12.03 21.25 -7.21
N ASP A 101 12.62 20.96 -8.35
CA ASP A 101 13.60 19.88 -8.54
C ASP A 101 13.04 18.48 -8.25
N ILE A 102 11.75 18.29 -8.54
CA ILE A 102 11.05 17.01 -8.40
C ILE A 102 10.80 16.41 -9.79
N HIS A 103 11.45 15.30 -10.07
CA HIS A 103 11.37 14.59 -11.35
C HIS A 103 10.25 13.55 -11.32
N VAL A 104 9.06 13.88 -11.82
CA VAL A 104 7.92 12.96 -11.85
C VAL A 104 7.91 12.16 -13.15
N ARG A 105 7.76 10.84 -13.04
CA ARG A 105 7.63 9.90 -14.17
C ARG A 105 6.37 9.05 -14.02
N PRO A 106 5.24 9.53 -14.56
CA PRO A 106 3.94 8.85 -14.41
C PRO A 106 3.72 7.74 -15.44
N TYR A 107 4.49 7.72 -16.52
CA TYR A 107 4.40 6.73 -17.61
C TYR A 107 5.77 6.11 -17.88
N PRO A 108 5.81 4.85 -18.37
CA PRO A 108 7.03 4.26 -18.89
C PRO A 108 7.50 5.07 -20.11
N ALA A 109 8.80 5.17 -20.26
CA ALA A 109 9.44 5.81 -21.40
C ALA A 109 10.78 5.15 -21.69
N ARG A 110 11.28 5.24 -22.92
CA ARG A 110 12.66 4.82 -23.22
C ARG A 110 13.66 5.70 -22.44
N PRO A 111 14.91 5.24 -22.23
CA PRO A 111 15.93 6.02 -21.53
C PRO A 111 16.08 7.44 -22.07
N GLU A 112 16.15 7.60 -23.38
CA GLU A 112 16.29 8.88 -24.09
C GLU A 112 15.06 9.79 -23.99
N ASP A 113 13.86 9.23 -23.78
CA ASP A 113 12.58 9.94 -23.69
C ASP A 113 12.17 10.22 -22.23
N GLY A 114 13.07 9.99 -21.28
CA GLY A 114 12.86 10.28 -19.86
C GLY A 114 12.69 9.05 -18.95
N GLY A 115 12.84 7.82 -19.47
CA GLY A 115 12.92 6.60 -18.65
C GLY A 115 14.21 6.52 -17.84
N MET A 116 15.17 7.41 -18.13
CA MET A 116 16.40 7.62 -17.35
C MET A 116 16.43 9.06 -16.82
N ILE A 117 16.75 9.20 -15.54
CA ILE A 117 17.02 10.49 -14.90
C ILE A 117 18.49 10.50 -14.52
N GLU A 118 19.21 11.56 -14.88
CA GLU A 118 20.60 11.76 -14.48
C GLU A 118 20.65 12.86 -13.42
N ILE A 119 21.37 12.61 -12.32
CA ILE A 119 21.63 13.56 -11.25
C ILE A 119 23.15 13.68 -11.11
N ASP A 120 23.65 14.90 -11.16
CA ASP A 120 25.07 15.21 -10.97
C ASP A 120 25.25 15.97 -9.65
N THR A 121 25.99 15.40 -8.71
CA THR A 121 26.26 16.02 -7.40
C THR A 121 27.70 15.72 -6.98
N ASN A 122 28.42 16.73 -6.55
CA ASN A 122 29.81 16.61 -6.03
C ASN A 122 30.78 15.87 -6.96
N GLY A 123 30.57 15.97 -8.29
CA GLY A 123 31.40 15.32 -9.30
C GLY A 123 31.10 13.85 -9.51
N GLU A 124 30.10 13.30 -8.86
CA GLU A 124 29.55 11.95 -9.12
C GLU A 124 28.28 12.05 -9.95
N LYS A 125 28.07 11.10 -10.85
CA LYS A 125 26.87 11.00 -11.68
C LYS A 125 26.04 9.78 -11.29
N ALA A 126 24.78 10.00 -10.95
CA ALA A 126 23.79 8.94 -10.78
C ALA A 126 22.90 8.78 -12.01
N ARG A 127 22.68 7.54 -12.43
CA ARG A 127 21.71 7.12 -13.45
C ARG A 127 20.59 6.36 -12.77
N ILE A 128 19.41 6.95 -12.82
CA ILE A 128 18.21 6.44 -12.17
C ILE A 128 17.24 6.02 -13.27
N ALA A 129 17.20 4.72 -13.56
CA ALA A 129 16.21 4.11 -14.44
C ALA A 129 14.86 4.01 -13.71
N VAL A 130 13.76 4.35 -14.38
CA VAL A 130 12.45 4.42 -13.73
C VAL A 130 11.38 3.64 -14.50
N LEU A 131 10.64 2.78 -13.80
CA LEU A 131 9.53 2.01 -14.34
C LEU A 131 8.30 2.16 -13.44
N PRO A 132 7.36 3.07 -13.77
CA PRO A 132 6.09 3.20 -13.08
C PRO A 132 5.22 1.94 -13.21
N PHE A 133 4.18 1.83 -12.39
CA PHE A 133 3.24 0.71 -12.46
C PHE A 133 2.53 0.63 -13.82
N LEU A 134 2.49 -0.58 -14.36
CA LEU A 134 1.78 -0.91 -15.60
C LEU A 134 0.63 -1.87 -15.34
N THR A 135 -0.58 -1.48 -15.73
CA THR A 135 -1.71 -2.40 -15.76
C THR A 135 -1.62 -3.33 -16.96
N ALA A 136 -2.26 -4.51 -16.89
CA ALA A 136 -2.36 -5.42 -18.04
C ALA A 136 -2.95 -4.74 -19.29
N GLY A 137 -3.89 -3.80 -19.12
CA GLY A 137 -4.48 -3.07 -20.24
C GLY A 137 -3.56 -2.04 -20.90
N ARG A 138 -2.44 -1.67 -20.26
CA ARG A 138 -1.46 -0.71 -20.81
C ARG A 138 -0.15 -1.35 -21.21
N ILE A 139 0.00 -2.64 -21.00
CA ILE A 139 1.27 -3.33 -21.28
C ILE A 139 1.57 -3.35 -22.78
N GLU A 140 0.57 -3.45 -23.65
CA GLU A 140 0.75 -3.45 -25.10
C GLU A 140 1.31 -2.11 -25.60
N ASP A 141 0.70 -0.98 -25.20
CA ASP A 141 1.19 0.36 -25.56
C ASP A 141 2.61 0.59 -25.05
N ALA A 142 2.88 0.18 -23.81
CA ALA A 142 4.21 0.28 -23.21
C ALA A 142 5.23 -0.61 -23.92
N THR A 143 4.82 -1.81 -24.35
CA THR A 143 5.64 -2.75 -25.11
C THR A 143 6.06 -2.15 -26.45
N THR A 144 5.11 -1.61 -27.20
CA THR A 144 5.37 -0.94 -28.50
C THR A 144 6.30 0.28 -28.32
N LEU A 145 6.09 1.08 -27.28
CA LEU A 145 6.94 2.20 -26.93
C LEU A 145 8.39 1.78 -26.65
N MET A 146 8.57 0.65 -25.93
CA MET A 146 9.90 0.13 -25.59
C MET A 146 10.61 -0.57 -26.75
N GLY A 147 9.88 -1.01 -27.78
CA GLY A 147 10.42 -1.53 -29.03
C GLY A 147 10.60 -3.04 -29.11
N PRO A 148 11.26 -3.52 -30.20
CA PRO A 148 11.31 -4.95 -30.55
C PRO A 148 11.90 -5.85 -29.48
N GLU A 149 12.79 -5.34 -28.64
CA GLU A 149 13.43 -6.06 -27.55
C GLU A 149 12.40 -6.55 -26.52
N VAL A 150 11.29 -5.82 -26.38
CA VAL A 150 10.19 -6.13 -25.46
C VAL A 150 9.03 -6.81 -26.19
N GLU A 151 8.73 -6.43 -27.44
CA GLU A 151 7.62 -6.95 -28.25
C GLU A 151 7.68 -8.48 -28.46
N ARG A 152 8.88 -9.07 -28.46
CA ARG A 152 9.08 -10.53 -28.60
C ARG A 152 8.49 -11.36 -27.45
N TYR A 153 8.19 -10.75 -26.32
CA TYR A 153 7.63 -11.45 -25.16
C TYR A 153 6.10 -11.35 -25.13
N GLN A 154 5.45 -12.41 -24.63
CA GLN A 154 3.99 -12.49 -24.54
C GLN A 154 3.49 -12.28 -23.11
N ALA A 155 4.17 -12.90 -22.12
CA ALA A 155 3.78 -12.80 -20.73
C ALA A 155 4.09 -11.41 -20.15
N TYR A 156 3.17 -10.89 -19.34
CA TYR A 156 3.33 -9.60 -18.64
C TYR A 156 4.68 -9.50 -17.90
N SER A 157 4.99 -10.49 -17.06
CA SER A 157 6.21 -10.50 -16.25
C SER A 157 7.49 -10.52 -17.08
N GLU A 158 7.49 -11.18 -18.24
CA GLU A 158 8.63 -11.20 -19.15
C GLU A 158 8.81 -9.83 -19.84
N ARG A 159 7.72 -9.17 -20.23
CA ARG A 159 7.76 -7.83 -20.81
C ARG A 159 8.31 -6.81 -19.80
N ILE A 160 7.85 -6.86 -18.53
CA ILE A 160 8.38 -6.00 -17.48
C ILE A 160 9.88 -6.24 -17.27
N SER A 161 10.32 -7.50 -17.21
CA SER A 161 11.74 -7.82 -17.10
C SER A 161 12.56 -7.26 -18.25
N ALA A 162 12.08 -7.41 -19.50
CA ALA A 162 12.73 -6.88 -20.68
C ALA A 162 12.75 -5.33 -20.70
N MET A 163 11.70 -4.67 -20.20
CA MET A 163 11.71 -3.20 -20.02
C MET A 163 12.80 -2.77 -19.02
N CYS A 164 12.97 -3.50 -17.91
CA CYS A 164 14.07 -3.24 -16.98
C CYS A 164 15.45 -3.39 -17.67
N GLU A 165 15.63 -4.42 -18.50
CA GLU A 165 16.87 -4.62 -19.28
C GLU A 165 17.15 -3.43 -20.23
N VAL A 166 16.14 -2.96 -20.97
CA VAL A 166 16.24 -1.80 -21.87
C VAL A 166 16.60 -0.53 -21.08
N LEU A 167 15.89 -0.27 -19.99
CA LEU A 167 16.08 0.92 -19.16
C LEU A 167 17.48 0.97 -18.52
N THR A 168 18.05 -0.19 -18.18
CA THR A 168 19.33 -0.27 -17.47
C THR A 168 20.53 -0.61 -18.37
N ALA A 169 20.32 -0.69 -19.69
CA ALA A 169 21.37 -1.04 -20.67
C ALA A 169 22.60 -0.10 -20.59
N SER A 170 22.38 1.17 -20.23
CA SER A 170 23.45 2.17 -20.12
C SER A 170 24.16 2.20 -18.75
N PHE A 171 23.82 1.31 -17.83
CA PHE A 171 24.48 1.21 -16.52
C PHE A 171 25.96 0.86 -16.67
N SER A 172 26.82 1.61 -16.01
CA SER A 172 28.28 1.47 -16.12
C SER A 172 28.98 1.53 -14.76
N SER A 173 30.22 1.12 -14.70
CA SER A 173 31.05 1.22 -13.49
C SER A 173 31.49 2.66 -13.15
N THR A 174 31.27 3.61 -14.06
CA THR A 174 31.63 5.03 -13.86
C THR A 174 30.46 5.86 -13.34
N THR A 175 29.29 5.26 -13.16
CA THR A 175 28.07 5.93 -12.68
C THR A 175 27.50 5.18 -11.47
N ILE A 176 26.77 5.89 -10.63
CA ILE A 176 25.89 5.27 -9.64
C ILE A 176 24.62 4.83 -10.38
N ASN A 177 24.25 3.59 -10.26
CA ASN A 177 23.18 2.95 -11.05
C ASN A 177 22.03 2.52 -10.14
N ILE A 178 20.86 3.11 -10.32
CA ILE A 178 19.67 2.82 -9.50
C ILE A 178 18.50 2.50 -10.43
N LEU A 179 17.72 1.48 -10.08
CA LEU A 179 16.43 1.19 -10.72
C LEU A 179 15.31 1.48 -9.72
N LEU A 180 14.38 2.37 -10.08
CA LEU A 180 13.11 2.57 -9.39
C LEU A 180 12.01 1.84 -10.12
N ALA A 181 11.24 1.01 -9.41
CA ALA A 181 10.11 0.34 -10.03
C ALA A 181 8.94 0.16 -9.04
N HIS A 182 7.72 0.20 -9.58
CA HIS A 182 6.51 -0.12 -8.82
C HIS A 182 5.89 -1.37 -9.41
N MET A 183 6.12 -2.53 -8.80
CA MET A 183 5.71 -3.83 -9.34
C MET A 183 5.66 -4.91 -8.26
N PHE A 184 4.96 -6.00 -8.56
CA PHE A 184 4.99 -7.21 -7.74
C PHE A 184 6.11 -8.14 -8.16
N VAL A 185 6.95 -8.55 -7.20
CA VAL A 185 8.06 -9.50 -7.41
C VAL A 185 7.70 -10.87 -6.84
N ASP A 186 8.02 -11.93 -7.58
CA ASP A 186 7.73 -13.31 -7.18
C ASP A 186 8.46 -13.71 -5.90
N GLY A 187 7.78 -14.50 -5.07
CA GLY A 187 8.31 -15.00 -3.80
C GLY A 187 8.27 -14.01 -2.63
N CYS A 188 7.67 -12.83 -2.82
CA CYS A 188 7.55 -11.82 -1.78
C CYS A 188 6.35 -12.05 -0.85
N GLU A 189 6.46 -11.59 0.38
CA GLU A 189 5.37 -11.59 1.35
C GLU A 189 4.47 -10.37 1.17
N THR A 190 3.15 -10.61 1.13
CA THR A 190 2.12 -9.55 1.03
C THR A 190 1.52 -9.24 2.40
N SER A 191 0.96 -8.05 2.56
CA SER A 191 0.32 -7.58 3.80
C SER A 191 -1.20 -7.82 3.83
N ARG A 192 -1.79 -8.29 2.74
CA ARG A 192 -3.25 -8.38 2.52
C ARG A 192 -3.97 -7.03 2.46
N SER A 193 -3.25 -5.94 2.47
CA SER A 193 -3.74 -4.57 2.28
C SER A 193 -3.54 -4.07 0.84
N GLU A 194 -2.72 -4.78 0.06
CA GLU A 194 -2.53 -4.57 -1.37
C GLU A 194 -3.77 -5.03 -2.16
N ARG A 195 -3.93 -4.51 -3.40
CA ARG A 195 -5.01 -4.96 -4.30
C ARG A 195 -4.75 -6.37 -4.81
N GLU A 196 -5.61 -7.33 -4.46
CA GLU A 196 -5.45 -8.76 -4.78
C GLU A 196 -5.17 -9.02 -6.27
N ILE A 197 -5.83 -8.28 -7.17
CA ILE A 197 -5.63 -8.45 -8.62
C ILE A 197 -4.20 -8.13 -9.05
N HIS A 198 -3.52 -7.21 -8.38
CA HIS A 198 -2.17 -6.76 -8.77
C HIS A 198 -1.04 -7.58 -8.12
N ILE A 199 -1.36 -8.43 -7.15
CA ILE A 199 -0.44 -9.38 -6.51
C ILE A 199 -0.68 -10.83 -6.97
N ALA A 200 -1.47 -11.02 -8.02
CA ALA A 200 -1.70 -12.32 -8.62
C ALA A 200 -0.48 -12.81 -9.42
N LYS A 201 -0.29 -14.12 -9.49
CA LYS A 201 0.85 -14.76 -10.20
C LYS A 201 1.18 -14.21 -11.59
N PRO A 202 0.20 -13.87 -12.46
CA PRO A 202 0.50 -13.31 -13.79
C PRO A 202 1.28 -11.98 -13.75
N TYR A 203 1.22 -11.24 -12.64
CA TYR A 203 1.95 -9.99 -12.46
C TYR A 203 3.32 -10.17 -11.78
N ALA A 204 3.62 -11.36 -11.26
CA ALA A 204 4.85 -11.63 -10.52
C ALA A 204 6.07 -11.60 -11.42
N VAL A 205 6.98 -10.65 -11.20
CA VAL A 205 8.23 -10.49 -11.94
C VAL A 205 9.34 -11.28 -11.25
N SER A 206 10.11 -12.03 -12.02
CA SER A 206 11.24 -12.80 -11.46
C SER A 206 12.40 -11.88 -11.05
N PRO A 207 12.82 -11.88 -9.78
CA PRO A 207 13.93 -11.04 -9.31
C PRO A 207 15.27 -11.42 -9.93
N GLN A 208 15.42 -12.64 -10.41
CA GLN A 208 16.66 -13.14 -11.04
C GLN A 208 17.00 -12.46 -12.38
N ARG A 209 16.02 -11.78 -12.97
CA ARG A 209 16.20 -11.00 -14.20
C ARG A 209 16.51 -9.52 -13.96
N PHE A 210 16.65 -9.11 -12.72
CA PHE A 210 17.03 -7.73 -12.39
C PHE A 210 18.49 -7.44 -12.75
N PRO A 211 18.82 -6.18 -13.07
CA PRO A 211 20.15 -5.80 -13.54
C PRO A 211 21.21 -6.00 -12.46
N SER A 212 22.24 -6.78 -12.76
CA SER A 212 23.37 -7.04 -11.85
C SER A 212 24.35 -5.86 -11.71
N LYS A 213 24.22 -4.82 -12.55
CA LYS A 213 25.04 -3.60 -12.49
C LYS A 213 24.40 -2.49 -11.66
N ALA A 214 23.21 -2.70 -11.08
CA ALA A 214 22.59 -1.74 -10.20
C ALA A 214 23.32 -1.71 -8.85
N HIS A 215 23.51 -0.53 -8.28
CA HIS A 215 23.94 -0.37 -6.90
C HIS A 215 22.77 -0.63 -5.96
N TYR A 216 21.56 -0.31 -6.42
CA TYR A 216 20.34 -0.48 -5.66
C TYR A 216 19.12 -0.57 -6.58
N ILE A 217 18.15 -1.40 -6.20
CA ILE A 217 16.85 -1.49 -6.83
C ILE A 217 15.80 -1.12 -5.80
N ALA A 218 15.16 0.03 -5.99
CA ALA A 218 14.11 0.57 -5.14
C ALA A 218 12.74 0.11 -5.63
N LEU A 219 12.03 -0.66 -4.82
CA LEU A 219 10.70 -1.21 -5.17
C LEU A 219 9.61 -0.58 -4.33
N GLY A 220 8.46 -0.31 -4.96
CA GLY A 220 7.17 -0.02 -4.35
C GLY A 220 6.12 -1.04 -4.74
N HIS A 221 4.94 -0.96 -4.15
CA HIS A 221 3.77 -1.82 -4.33
C HIS A 221 3.46 -2.72 -3.14
N LEU A 222 4.47 -3.30 -2.49
CA LEU A 222 4.24 -4.12 -1.29
C LEU A 222 4.46 -3.28 -0.04
N HIS A 223 3.44 -3.26 0.82
CA HIS A 223 3.43 -2.46 2.05
C HIS A 223 4.34 -3.01 3.14
N ARG A 224 4.75 -4.29 3.02
CA ARG A 224 5.68 -4.94 3.95
C ARG A 224 7.11 -4.61 3.58
N PRO A 225 7.88 -3.94 4.47
CA PRO A 225 9.31 -3.74 4.28
C PRO A 225 10.03 -5.07 4.20
N GLN A 226 10.75 -5.33 3.09
CA GLN A 226 11.47 -6.59 2.90
C GLN A 226 12.62 -6.44 1.91
N GLU A 227 13.60 -7.32 2.03
CA GLU A 227 14.73 -7.48 1.11
C GLU A 227 14.48 -8.68 0.20
N ILE A 228 14.86 -8.54 -1.07
CA ILE A 228 14.62 -9.53 -2.10
C ILE A 228 15.95 -10.13 -2.53
N SER A 229 16.01 -11.45 -2.59
CA SER A 229 17.17 -12.17 -3.15
C SER A 229 17.22 -11.98 -4.67
N ALA A 230 18.11 -11.09 -5.13
CA ALA A 230 18.28 -10.70 -6.52
C ALA A 230 19.78 -10.49 -6.84
N PRO A 231 20.17 -10.33 -8.13
CA PRO A 231 21.56 -10.08 -8.51
C PRO A 231 22.17 -8.78 -7.97
N SER A 232 21.34 -7.81 -7.61
CA SER A 232 21.74 -6.55 -6.96
C SER A 232 20.89 -6.31 -5.72
N PRO A 233 21.35 -5.50 -4.75
CA PRO A 233 20.57 -5.14 -3.57
C PRO A 233 19.19 -4.59 -3.96
N THR A 234 18.13 -5.27 -3.54
CA THR A 234 16.75 -5.02 -3.96
C THR A 234 15.83 -5.01 -2.74
N LEU A 235 15.15 -3.90 -2.49
CA LEU A 235 14.30 -3.74 -1.33
C LEU A 235 12.95 -3.09 -1.65
N TYR A 236 11.91 -3.55 -0.97
CA TYR A 236 10.69 -2.78 -0.73
C TYR A 236 10.88 -1.96 0.55
N ALA A 237 10.73 -0.63 0.45
CA ALA A 237 10.71 0.23 1.62
C ALA A 237 9.46 -0.05 2.48
N GLY A 238 8.36 -0.42 1.83
CA GLY A 238 7.05 -0.59 2.42
C GLY A 238 6.31 0.73 2.62
N SER A 239 5.08 0.65 3.11
CA SER A 239 4.29 1.84 3.42
C SER A 239 4.82 2.58 4.65
N ILE A 240 4.59 3.91 4.70
CA ILE A 240 5.08 4.76 5.78
C ILE A 240 4.28 4.65 7.09
N LEU A 241 3.06 4.11 7.02
CA LEU A 241 2.19 3.80 8.15
C LEU A 241 1.68 2.37 8.02
N GLN A 242 1.24 1.77 9.13
CA GLN A 242 0.45 0.53 9.08
C GLN A 242 -0.94 0.84 8.49
N LEU A 243 -1.25 0.33 7.30
CA LEU A 243 -2.46 0.69 6.55
C LEU A 243 -3.69 -0.17 6.88
N ASP A 244 -3.46 -1.36 7.43
CA ASP A 244 -4.49 -2.30 7.89
C ASP A 244 -3.99 -3.13 9.07
N PHE A 245 -4.91 -3.70 9.86
CA PHE A 245 -4.57 -4.57 10.99
C PHE A 245 -3.75 -5.81 10.61
N GLY A 246 -3.73 -6.19 9.33
CA GLY A 246 -2.81 -7.21 8.81
C GLY A 246 -1.34 -6.81 8.89
N GLU A 247 -1.05 -5.51 9.04
CA GLU A 247 0.30 -4.95 9.11
C GLU A 247 0.77 -4.64 10.54
N ARG A 248 -0.01 -4.95 11.57
CA ARG A 248 0.24 -4.57 12.98
C ARG A 248 1.60 -5.00 13.54
N GLU A 249 2.20 -6.04 12.99
CA GLU A 249 3.51 -6.54 13.40
C GLU A 249 4.68 -5.98 12.59
N GLN A 250 4.36 -5.15 11.57
CA GLN A 250 5.36 -4.59 10.67
C GLN A 250 5.93 -3.30 11.26
N LYS A 251 7.26 -3.22 11.30
CA LYS A 251 7.98 -1.97 11.58
C LYS A 251 8.17 -1.20 10.28
N LYS A 252 7.55 -0.05 10.18
CA LYS A 252 7.68 0.83 9.01
C LYS A 252 9.03 1.53 9.02
N ARG A 253 9.58 1.81 7.83
CA ARG A 253 10.93 2.35 7.68
C ARG A 253 11.08 3.15 6.40
N VAL A 254 12.15 3.94 6.33
CA VAL A 254 12.78 4.37 5.09
C VAL A 254 14.14 3.70 4.95
N VAL A 255 14.71 3.73 3.75
CA VAL A 255 16.02 3.14 3.48
C VAL A 255 16.98 4.23 3.03
N ILE A 256 18.15 4.34 3.66
CA ILE A 256 19.25 5.18 3.24
C ILE A 256 20.25 4.35 2.44
N ILE A 257 20.62 4.85 1.27
CA ILE A 257 21.57 4.23 0.35
C ILE A 257 22.75 5.17 0.18
N ASP A 258 23.95 4.73 0.55
CA ASP A 258 25.20 5.44 0.25
C ASP A 258 25.92 4.70 -0.89
N ALA A 259 25.97 5.31 -2.07
CA ALA A 259 26.48 4.70 -3.29
C ALA A 259 27.53 5.57 -3.98
N HIS A 260 28.55 4.91 -4.51
CA HIS A 260 29.65 5.52 -5.27
C HIS A 260 29.94 4.71 -6.54
N PRO A 261 30.37 5.35 -7.64
CA PRO A 261 30.70 4.65 -8.86
C PRO A 261 31.72 3.51 -8.62
N GLY A 262 31.41 2.33 -9.15
CA GLY A 262 32.30 1.16 -9.09
C GLY A 262 32.49 0.53 -7.71
N LYS A 263 31.70 0.91 -6.69
CA LYS A 263 31.74 0.34 -5.33
C LYS A 263 30.37 -0.20 -4.94
N PRO A 264 30.30 -1.26 -4.14
CA PRO A 264 29.03 -1.70 -3.55
C PRO A 264 28.40 -0.59 -2.72
N ALA A 265 27.07 -0.45 -2.78
CA ALA A 265 26.32 0.48 -1.95
C ALA A 265 26.24 0.00 -0.50
N THR A 266 26.28 0.94 0.44
CA THR A 266 25.89 0.69 1.84
C THR A 266 24.41 1.01 2.00
N ILE A 267 23.68 0.12 2.66
CA ILE A 267 22.22 0.21 2.80
C ILE A 267 21.85 0.13 4.27
N GLU A 268 21.15 1.13 4.76
CA GLU A 268 20.73 1.22 6.16
C GLU A 268 19.22 1.48 6.25
N SER A 269 18.57 0.83 7.21
CA SER A 269 17.13 0.98 7.44
C SER A 269 16.89 1.89 8.65
N TYR A 270 16.10 2.93 8.46
CA TYR A 270 15.70 3.88 9.49
C TYR A 270 14.22 3.64 9.83
N PRO A 271 13.92 3.11 11.04
CA PRO A 271 12.54 2.87 11.43
C PRO A 271 11.79 4.20 11.56
N LEU A 272 10.55 4.22 11.08
CA LEU A 272 9.60 5.31 11.32
C LEU A 272 8.88 5.06 12.64
N THR A 273 8.78 6.12 13.43
CA THR A 273 8.14 6.11 14.75
C THR A 273 6.82 6.86 14.76
N SER A 274 6.59 7.68 13.74
CA SER A 274 5.34 8.43 13.55
C SER A 274 4.17 7.52 13.22
N GLY A 275 2.98 7.96 13.61
CA GLY A 275 1.74 7.21 13.44
C GLY A 275 1.41 6.31 14.63
N ARG A 276 0.12 6.04 14.79
CA ARG A 276 -0.38 5.16 15.84
C ARG A 276 -0.20 3.70 15.44
N GLN A 277 0.21 2.86 16.40
CA GLN A 277 0.28 1.43 16.19
C GLN A 277 -1.13 0.82 16.06
N LEU A 278 -1.24 -0.25 15.29
CA LEU A 278 -2.47 -1.03 15.19
C LEU A 278 -2.37 -2.23 16.12
N THR A 279 -3.24 -2.27 17.12
CA THR A 279 -3.23 -3.33 18.15
C THR A 279 -4.52 -4.14 18.12
N GLU A 280 -4.41 -5.45 18.07
CA GLU A 280 -5.53 -6.38 18.16
C GLU A 280 -5.60 -6.98 19.57
N VAL A 281 -6.76 -6.85 20.19
CA VAL A 281 -6.99 -7.27 21.58
C VAL A 281 -8.12 -8.29 21.62
N ILE A 282 -7.84 -9.48 22.17
CA ILE A 282 -8.83 -10.54 22.38
C ILE A 282 -8.92 -10.78 23.90
N CYS A 283 -10.03 -10.38 24.51
CA CYS A 283 -10.19 -10.42 25.97
C CYS A 283 -11.66 -10.42 26.38
N THR A 284 -11.90 -10.58 27.69
CA THR A 284 -13.20 -10.31 28.32
C THR A 284 -13.33 -8.82 28.64
N LEU A 285 -14.55 -8.35 28.93
CA LEU A 285 -14.78 -6.94 29.29
C LEU A 285 -14.03 -6.49 30.56
N PRO A 286 -13.97 -7.27 31.67
CA PRO A 286 -13.16 -6.93 32.83
C PRO A 286 -11.66 -6.83 32.52
N GLU A 287 -11.11 -7.72 31.69
CA GLU A 287 -9.71 -7.68 31.28
C GLU A 287 -9.41 -6.43 30.42
N LEU A 288 -10.35 -6.04 29.55
CA LEU A 288 -10.22 -4.81 28.76
C LEU A 288 -10.17 -3.59 29.68
N GLN A 289 -11.06 -3.51 30.68
CA GLN A 289 -11.07 -2.44 31.66
C GLN A 289 -9.75 -2.33 32.46
N ALA A 290 -9.23 -3.47 32.90
CA ALA A 290 -7.97 -3.52 33.67
C ALA A 290 -6.74 -3.09 32.85
N ARG A 291 -6.80 -3.22 31.51
CA ARG A 291 -5.68 -2.93 30.60
C ARG A 291 -5.86 -1.63 29.81
N ALA A 292 -6.96 -0.90 29.98
CA ALA A 292 -7.32 0.24 29.14
C ALA A 292 -6.19 1.28 29.02
N GLU A 293 -5.52 1.62 30.11
CA GLU A 293 -4.43 2.61 30.12
C GLU A 293 -3.15 2.11 29.41
N THR A 294 -2.98 0.79 29.23
CA THR A 294 -1.77 0.23 28.60
C THR A 294 -1.74 0.39 27.10
N PHE A 295 -2.87 0.70 26.48
CA PHE A 295 -2.97 0.83 25.00
C PHE A 295 -2.56 2.21 24.50
N GLY A 296 -2.42 3.22 25.37
CA GLY A 296 -2.01 4.56 24.97
C GLY A 296 -2.85 5.13 23.85
N ASP A 297 -2.18 5.57 22.77
CA ASP A 297 -2.82 6.16 21.59
C ASP A 297 -3.04 5.16 20.44
N ASP A 298 -2.79 3.87 20.64
CA ASP A 298 -2.95 2.84 19.62
C ASP A 298 -4.37 2.81 19.03
N TRP A 299 -4.47 2.52 17.74
CA TRP A 299 -5.74 2.15 17.12
C TRP A 299 -6.07 0.69 17.43
N LEU A 300 -7.24 0.42 18.01
CA LEU A 300 -7.61 -0.90 18.52
C LEU A 300 -8.64 -1.61 17.64
N ARG A 301 -8.42 -2.91 17.45
CA ARG A 301 -9.45 -3.89 17.09
C ARG A 301 -9.68 -4.74 18.32
N VAL A 302 -10.88 -4.68 18.91
CA VAL A 302 -11.23 -5.41 20.14
C VAL A 302 -12.15 -6.57 19.82
N THR A 303 -11.75 -7.79 20.12
CA THR A 303 -12.59 -9.00 20.08
C THR A 303 -12.93 -9.38 21.52
N LEU A 304 -14.18 -9.13 21.91
CA LEU A 304 -14.67 -9.50 23.24
C LEU A 304 -15.14 -10.95 23.27
N LYS A 305 -14.61 -11.73 24.20
CA LYS A 305 -15.12 -13.05 24.56
C LYS A 305 -16.34 -12.87 25.47
N VAL A 306 -17.49 -13.35 24.98
CA VAL A 306 -18.77 -13.28 25.70
C VAL A 306 -19.49 -14.61 25.61
N ASP A 307 -20.32 -14.94 26.60
CA ASP A 307 -21.12 -16.19 26.57
C ASP A 307 -22.25 -16.11 25.55
N LYS A 308 -22.81 -14.91 25.35
CA LYS A 308 -23.88 -14.62 24.41
C LYS A 308 -23.79 -13.17 23.92
N PRO A 309 -24.30 -12.87 22.71
CA PRO A 309 -24.37 -11.49 22.23
C PRO A 309 -25.18 -10.59 23.18
N VAL A 310 -24.63 -9.43 23.55
CA VAL A 310 -25.30 -8.42 24.37
C VAL A 310 -25.38 -7.13 23.56
N PRO A 311 -26.58 -6.54 23.37
CA PRO A 311 -26.72 -5.22 22.72
C PRO A 311 -25.95 -4.14 23.46
N GLY A 312 -25.42 -3.13 22.72
CA GLY A 312 -24.70 -2.00 23.32
C GLY A 312 -23.25 -2.29 23.74
N MET A 313 -22.72 -3.49 23.47
CA MET A 313 -21.36 -3.87 23.87
C MET A 313 -20.31 -2.99 23.16
N ALA A 314 -20.51 -2.65 21.90
CA ALA A 314 -19.61 -1.77 21.15
C ALA A 314 -19.52 -0.37 21.79
N GLU A 315 -20.64 0.21 22.23
CA GLU A 315 -20.66 1.49 22.93
C GLU A 315 -19.92 1.41 24.28
N THR A 316 -20.05 0.28 24.97
CA THR A 316 -19.33 0.03 26.23
C THR A 316 -17.82 -0.02 26.00
N VAL A 317 -17.36 -0.72 24.94
CA VAL A 317 -15.95 -0.77 24.57
C VAL A 317 -15.43 0.63 24.23
N HIS A 318 -16.14 1.40 23.42
CA HIS A 318 -15.72 2.78 23.06
C HIS A 318 -15.67 3.73 24.27
N LYS A 319 -16.46 3.51 25.33
CA LYS A 319 -16.35 4.28 26.58
C LYS A 319 -15.09 3.93 27.36
N ILE A 320 -14.65 2.68 27.30
CA ILE A 320 -13.45 2.20 28.01
C ILE A 320 -12.18 2.58 27.23
N VAL A 321 -12.17 2.32 25.93
CA VAL A 321 -11.03 2.56 25.02
C VAL A 321 -11.51 3.32 23.78
N PRO A 322 -11.50 4.66 23.80
CA PRO A 322 -12.06 5.51 22.72
C PRO A 322 -11.41 5.32 21.36
N ASN A 323 -10.14 4.90 21.34
CA ASN A 323 -9.38 4.65 20.11
C ASN A 323 -9.73 3.30 19.43
N THR A 324 -10.79 2.62 19.85
CA THR A 324 -11.26 1.39 19.19
C THR A 324 -11.90 1.71 17.86
N LEU A 325 -11.43 1.05 16.79
CA LEU A 325 -11.96 1.20 15.44
C LEU A 325 -12.94 0.08 15.07
N GLU A 326 -12.75 -1.10 15.65
CA GLU A 326 -13.57 -2.27 15.35
C GLU A 326 -13.82 -3.10 16.63
N VAL A 327 -15.08 -3.42 16.88
CA VAL A 327 -15.48 -4.30 17.97
C VAL A 327 -16.09 -5.57 17.39
N ARG A 328 -15.55 -6.71 17.78
CA ARG A 328 -16.04 -8.05 17.42
C ARG A 328 -16.49 -8.78 18.67
N LEU A 329 -17.48 -9.64 18.56
CA LEU A 329 -17.91 -10.53 19.63
C LEU A 329 -17.54 -11.97 19.25
N GLU A 330 -16.81 -12.63 20.14
CA GLU A 330 -16.53 -14.06 20.07
C GLU A 330 -17.36 -14.77 21.13
N TYR A 331 -18.27 -15.63 20.69
CA TYR A 331 -19.13 -16.42 21.56
C TYR A 331 -19.27 -17.84 21.00
N PRO A 332 -19.51 -18.84 21.89
CA PRO A 332 -19.76 -20.21 21.47
C PRO A 332 -20.95 -20.24 20.52
N ARG A 333 -20.72 -20.64 19.27
CA ARG A 333 -21.83 -20.94 18.37
C ARG A 333 -22.44 -22.25 18.85
N ALA A 334 -23.74 -22.26 19.19
CA ALA A 334 -24.48 -23.52 19.30
C ALA A 334 -24.26 -24.30 17.99
N GLU A 335 -23.82 -25.53 18.08
CA GLU A 335 -23.79 -26.41 16.91
C GLU A 335 -25.17 -26.39 16.27
N SER A 336 -25.30 -25.68 15.16
CA SER A 336 -26.52 -25.73 14.39
C SER A 336 -26.62 -27.14 13.81
N ALA A 337 -27.59 -27.91 14.25
CA ALA A 337 -27.96 -29.15 13.55
C ALA A 337 -28.11 -28.87 12.06
N PRO A 338 -27.72 -29.78 11.16
CA PRO A 338 -27.85 -29.57 9.73
C PRO A 338 -29.28 -29.17 9.41
N PHE A 339 -29.43 -28.01 8.77
CA PHE A 339 -30.74 -27.51 8.38
C PHE A 339 -31.22 -28.29 7.14
N GLU A 340 -32.17 -29.20 7.31
CA GLU A 340 -32.82 -29.87 6.18
C GLU A 340 -33.82 -28.91 5.51
N ALA A 341 -33.37 -28.26 4.45
CA ALA A 341 -34.13 -27.28 3.67
C ALA A 341 -35.02 -27.98 2.60
N ALA A 342 -35.71 -29.05 2.92
CA ALA A 342 -36.58 -29.71 1.95
C ALA A 342 -37.99 -29.09 1.97
N GLY A 343 -38.28 -28.21 1.01
CA GLY A 343 -39.66 -27.88 0.60
C GLY A 343 -40.41 -26.81 1.39
N SER A 344 -39.75 -26.03 2.25
CA SER A 344 -40.41 -25.01 3.08
C SER A 344 -40.45 -23.62 2.40
N ASN A 345 -41.55 -22.90 2.65
CA ASN A 345 -41.69 -21.50 2.24
C ASN A 345 -40.56 -20.64 2.83
N PRO A 346 -39.89 -19.75 2.08
CA PRO A 346 -38.81 -18.88 2.55
C PRO A 346 -39.09 -18.10 3.84
N ILE A 347 -40.33 -17.68 4.05
CA ILE A 347 -40.76 -17.01 5.28
C ILE A 347 -40.75 -17.97 6.49
N GLU A 348 -41.12 -19.23 6.28
CA GLU A 348 -41.06 -20.29 7.31
C GLU A 348 -39.61 -20.64 7.63
N LEU A 349 -38.74 -20.71 6.60
CA LEU A 349 -37.31 -20.91 6.74
C LEU A 349 -36.66 -19.79 7.55
N PHE A 350 -37.02 -18.55 7.26
CA PHE A 350 -36.55 -17.36 8.01
C PHE A 350 -37.03 -17.42 9.48
N SER A 351 -38.29 -17.75 9.72
CA SER A 351 -38.85 -17.85 11.07
C SER A 351 -38.15 -18.95 11.88
N HIS A 352 -37.90 -20.08 11.26
CA HIS A 352 -37.18 -21.19 11.89
C HIS A 352 -35.72 -20.82 12.18
N PHE A 353 -35.02 -20.19 11.22
CA PHE A 353 -33.68 -19.69 11.40
C PHE A 353 -33.60 -18.65 12.54
N TYR A 354 -34.54 -17.70 12.58
CA TYR A 354 -34.63 -16.67 13.62
C TYR A 354 -34.82 -17.31 14.99
N LYS A 355 -35.74 -18.25 15.14
CA LYS A 355 -35.99 -18.97 16.37
C LYS A 355 -34.78 -19.78 16.85
N GLN A 356 -34.07 -20.42 15.91
CA GLN A 356 -32.88 -21.20 16.21
C GLN A 356 -31.71 -20.28 16.70
N ARG A 357 -31.60 -19.06 16.12
CA ARG A 357 -30.50 -18.14 16.41
C ARG A 357 -30.73 -17.31 17.66
N TRP A 358 -31.97 -16.91 17.95
CA TRP A 358 -32.29 -16.00 19.05
C TRP A 358 -33.17 -16.61 20.14
N ALA A 359 -33.54 -17.88 20.01
CA ALA A 359 -34.47 -18.62 20.91
C ALA A 359 -35.81 -17.89 21.14
N ALA A 360 -36.26 -17.11 20.13
CA ALA A 360 -37.51 -16.34 20.15
C ALA A 360 -38.13 -16.33 18.76
N GLU A 361 -39.46 -16.17 18.69
CA GLU A 361 -40.16 -15.98 17.41
C GLU A 361 -39.79 -14.58 16.84
N PRO A 362 -39.64 -14.47 15.49
CA PRO A 362 -39.37 -13.16 14.88
C PRO A 362 -40.59 -12.23 15.09
N PRO A 363 -40.34 -10.93 15.39
CA PRO A 363 -41.41 -9.94 15.41
C PRO A 363 -42.11 -9.88 14.06
N GLN A 364 -43.44 -9.67 14.08
CA GLN A 364 -44.26 -9.65 12.86
C GLN A 364 -43.74 -8.64 11.82
N GLU A 365 -43.23 -7.49 12.27
CA GLU A 365 -42.67 -6.45 11.42
C GLU A 365 -41.44 -6.95 10.65
N ILE A 366 -40.54 -7.69 11.33
CA ILE A 366 -39.33 -8.25 10.71
C ILE A 366 -39.68 -9.36 9.72
N THR A 367 -40.67 -10.23 10.05
CA THR A 367 -41.15 -11.25 9.14
C THR A 367 -41.77 -10.65 7.87
N LYS A 368 -42.54 -9.56 8.03
CA LYS A 368 -43.14 -8.84 6.90
C LYS A 368 -42.08 -8.17 6.03
N LEU A 369 -41.09 -7.53 6.66
CA LEU A 369 -39.95 -6.89 5.94
C LEU A 369 -39.15 -7.92 5.16
N PHE A 370 -38.85 -9.07 5.76
CA PHE A 370 -38.17 -10.17 5.07
C PHE A 370 -38.96 -10.64 3.85
N GLY A 371 -40.28 -10.81 3.96
CA GLY A 371 -41.15 -11.20 2.83
C GLY A 371 -41.09 -10.19 1.68
N THR A 372 -41.18 -8.89 1.98
CA THR A 372 -41.06 -7.82 0.97
C THR A 372 -39.70 -7.84 0.27
N LEU A 373 -38.61 -7.92 1.01
CA LEU A 373 -37.25 -7.95 0.44
C LEU A 373 -37.00 -9.22 -0.41
N TYR A 374 -37.59 -10.36 0.01
CA TYR A 374 -37.49 -11.60 -0.76
C TYR A 374 -38.24 -11.51 -2.09
N GLU A 375 -39.45 -10.92 -2.10
CA GLU A 375 -40.21 -10.68 -3.33
C GLU A 375 -39.49 -9.70 -4.27
N GLU A 376 -38.91 -8.64 -3.74
CA GLU A 376 -38.10 -7.69 -4.52
C GLU A 376 -36.85 -8.36 -5.15
N ALA A 377 -36.17 -9.22 -4.40
CA ALA A 377 -35.00 -9.95 -4.92
C ALA A 377 -35.39 -10.90 -6.06
N LEU A 378 -36.52 -11.61 -5.95
CA LEU A 378 -37.04 -12.48 -7.02
C LEU A 378 -37.42 -11.72 -8.30
N LEU A 379 -37.89 -10.47 -8.16
CA LEU A 379 -38.22 -9.62 -9.31
C LEU A 379 -36.96 -9.07 -10.01
N THR A 380 -35.86 -8.88 -9.27
CA THR A 380 -34.59 -8.37 -9.83
C THR A 380 -33.84 -9.47 -10.59
N ASP A 381 -33.85 -10.72 -10.09
CA ASP A 381 -33.25 -11.88 -10.78
C ASP A 381 -34.03 -12.33 -12.05
N ALA A 382 -35.25 -11.85 -12.22
CA ALA A 382 -36.08 -12.19 -13.42
C ALA A 382 -35.84 -11.18 -14.59
N THR A 383 -34.97 -10.19 -14.43
CA THR A 383 -34.73 -9.13 -15.43
C THR A 383 -33.29 -9.12 -16.00
N ASP A 384 -32.43 -10.07 -15.59
CA ASP A 384 -31.14 -10.40 -16.19
C ASP A 384 -31.26 -11.74 -16.96
#